data_a8915543fa21078cadaf9cb9a4306b49
#
_entry.id   a8915543fa21078cadaf9cb9a4306b49
#
_cell.length_a   1.000
_cell.length_b   1.000
_cell.length_c   1.000
_cell.angle_alpha   90.00
_cell.angle_beta   90.00
_cell.angle_gamma   90.00
#
_symmetry.space_group_name_H-M   'P 1'
#
loop_
_entity.id
_entity.type
_entity.pdbx_description
1 polymer ?
#
loop_
_entity_poly.entity_id
_entity_poly.type
_entity_poly.pdbx_seq_one_letter_code
_entity_poly.pdbx_strand_id
1 'polypeptide(L)'
;MKAIKKKTTIAAVLTCLGILVIISYLLFRGEISKHFTQEFLLIIIVATIVSGVFCLKAHRKLIDSRLITGNPIYQFQIAEIQENQWSEIEKVEATISYFGILIGEKLIKFNQDGIQVKDIEIGEDSITFFYGPKEWTHNIRLLRPDTDSVALLELTERIRGETGITPRLLLKEWD
;
A
#
# COMPACT_ATOMS: atom_id res chain seq x y z
N MET A 1 -6.08 -1.17 6.85
CA MET A 1 -6.92 -2.02 5.96
C MET A 1 -8.39 -1.58 5.81
N LYS A 2 -9.09 -1.18 6.88
CA LYS A 2 -10.54 -0.77 6.80
C LYS A 2 -10.78 0.37 5.79
N ALA A 3 -9.92 1.38 5.75
CA ALA A 3 -10.06 2.52 4.86
C ALA A 3 -9.87 2.16 3.37
N ILE A 4 -8.90 1.28 3.04
CA ILE A 4 -8.71 0.79 1.66
C ILE A 4 -9.95 0.03 1.19
N LYS A 5 -10.52 -0.86 2.02
CA LYS A 5 -11.77 -1.57 1.70
C LYS A 5 -12.92 -0.59 1.44
N LYS A 6 -13.10 0.41 2.32
CA LYS A 6 -14.16 1.42 2.17
C LYS A 6 -14.04 2.18 0.84
N LYS A 7 -12.83 2.63 0.48
CA LYS A 7 -12.57 3.32 -0.81
C LYS A 7 -12.89 2.42 -2.01
N THR A 8 -12.50 1.14 -1.97
CA THR A 8 -12.80 0.17 -3.03
C THR A 8 -14.31 -0.06 -3.17
N THR A 9 -15.02 -0.22 -2.06
CA THR A 9 -16.49 -0.43 -2.08
C THR A 9 -17.21 0.79 -2.66
N ILE A 10 -16.83 2.01 -2.25
CA ILE A 10 -17.45 3.24 -2.78
C ILE A 10 -17.22 3.34 -4.29
N ALA A 11 -16.00 3.11 -4.77
CA ALA A 11 -15.69 3.15 -6.20
C ALA A 11 -16.47 2.09 -6.99
N ALA A 12 -16.61 0.87 -6.46
CA ALA A 12 -17.40 -0.19 -7.08
C ALA A 12 -18.87 0.19 -7.20
N VAL A 13 -19.47 0.72 -6.12
CA VAL A 13 -20.88 1.16 -6.12
C VAL A 13 -21.11 2.27 -7.14
N LEU A 14 -20.24 3.27 -7.19
CA LEU A 14 -20.34 4.35 -8.18
C LEU A 14 -20.24 3.84 -9.62
N THR A 15 -19.34 2.90 -9.88
CA THR A 15 -19.19 2.28 -11.21
C THR A 15 -20.45 1.49 -11.60
N CYS A 16 -21.00 0.69 -10.67
CA CYS A 16 -22.24 -0.06 -10.91
C CYS A 16 -23.42 0.87 -11.19
N LEU A 17 -23.56 1.95 -10.41
CA LEU A 17 -24.62 2.94 -10.64
C LEU A 17 -24.49 3.60 -12.02
N GLY A 18 -23.29 3.98 -12.43
CA GLY A 18 -23.03 4.53 -13.76
C GLY A 18 -23.43 3.57 -14.88
N ILE A 19 -23.07 2.29 -14.74
CA ILE A 19 -23.45 1.24 -15.72
C ILE A 19 -24.97 1.09 -15.78
N LEU A 20 -25.68 1.05 -14.64
CA LEU A 20 -27.13 0.94 -14.58
C LEU A 20 -27.82 2.11 -15.29
N VAL A 21 -27.32 3.34 -15.10
CA VAL A 21 -27.86 4.52 -15.79
C VAL A 21 -27.68 4.41 -17.30
N ILE A 22 -26.51 3.96 -17.77
CA ILE A 22 -26.25 3.76 -19.21
C ILE A 22 -27.19 2.70 -19.79
N ILE A 23 -27.35 1.56 -19.10
CA ILE A 23 -28.27 0.48 -19.54
C ILE A 23 -29.71 0.99 -19.58
N SER A 24 -30.18 1.69 -18.54
CA SER A 24 -31.52 2.27 -18.49
C SER A 24 -31.78 3.24 -19.66
N TYR A 25 -30.77 4.09 -19.96
CA TYR A 25 -30.87 4.99 -21.11
C TYR A 25 -30.99 4.22 -22.44
N LEU A 26 -30.19 3.15 -22.64
CA LEU A 26 -30.26 2.36 -23.87
C LEU A 26 -31.63 1.64 -24.04
N LEU A 27 -32.23 1.15 -22.95
CA LEU A 27 -33.51 0.44 -22.96
C LEU A 27 -34.68 1.40 -23.21
N PHE A 28 -34.65 2.59 -22.62
CA PHE A 28 -35.76 3.56 -22.68
C PHE A 28 -35.49 4.74 -23.61
N ARG A 29 -34.57 4.58 -24.57
CA ARG A 29 -34.13 5.64 -25.50
C ARG A 29 -35.29 6.37 -26.19
N GLY A 30 -36.39 5.68 -26.53
CA GLY A 30 -37.54 6.26 -27.20
C GLY A 30 -38.31 7.29 -26.35
N GLU A 31 -38.35 7.10 -25.03
CA GLU A 31 -39.09 7.98 -24.11
C GLU A 31 -38.18 9.05 -23.47
N ILE A 32 -36.96 8.68 -23.13
CA ILE A 32 -36.02 9.53 -22.39
C ILE A 32 -35.33 10.54 -23.31
N SER A 33 -35.20 10.27 -24.62
CA SER A 33 -34.43 11.12 -25.56
C SER A 33 -34.97 12.56 -25.69
N LYS A 34 -36.21 12.81 -25.26
CA LYS A 34 -36.79 14.16 -25.26
C LYS A 34 -36.25 15.09 -24.15
N HIS A 35 -35.66 14.52 -23.11
CA HIS A 35 -35.18 15.25 -21.91
C HIS A 35 -33.68 15.13 -21.68
N PHE A 36 -33.02 14.16 -22.33
CA PHE A 36 -31.57 13.93 -22.16
C PHE A 36 -30.82 14.33 -23.43
N THR A 37 -30.03 15.39 -23.34
CA THR A 37 -29.13 15.79 -24.43
C THR A 37 -28.00 14.78 -24.59
N GLN A 38 -27.50 14.59 -25.82
CA GLN A 38 -26.36 13.71 -26.10
C GLN A 38 -25.11 14.07 -25.27
N GLU A 39 -24.95 15.35 -24.93
CA GLU A 39 -23.88 15.86 -24.08
C GLU A 39 -23.94 15.26 -22.67
N PHE A 40 -25.12 15.13 -22.09
CA PHE A 40 -25.31 14.58 -20.75
C PHE A 40 -24.95 13.09 -20.70
N LEU A 41 -25.30 12.35 -21.76
CA LEU A 41 -24.92 10.94 -21.88
C LEU A 41 -23.40 10.77 -21.95
N LEU A 42 -22.73 11.62 -22.73
CA LEU A 42 -21.27 11.59 -22.87
C LEU A 42 -20.57 11.84 -21.53
N ILE A 43 -21.06 12.78 -20.73
CA ILE A 43 -20.55 13.05 -19.38
C ILE A 43 -20.70 11.82 -18.49
N ILE A 44 -21.86 11.14 -18.51
CA ILE A 44 -22.08 9.92 -17.70
C ILE A 44 -21.14 8.80 -18.13
N ILE A 45 -20.92 8.60 -19.44
CA ILE A 45 -19.99 7.58 -19.94
C ILE A 45 -18.59 7.86 -19.45
N VAL A 46 -18.09 9.11 -19.62
CA VAL A 46 -16.75 9.50 -19.16
C VAL A 46 -16.60 9.30 -17.65
N ALA A 47 -17.57 9.78 -16.87
CA ALA A 47 -17.55 9.61 -15.41
C ALA A 47 -17.54 8.13 -14.99
N THR A 48 -18.28 7.27 -15.69
CA THR A 48 -18.31 5.81 -15.44
C THR A 48 -16.97 5.16 -15.76
N ILE A 49 -16.32 5.53 -16.87
CA ILE A 49 -14.98 5.04 -17.23
C ILE A 49 -13.96 5.45 -16.18
N VAL A 50 -13.94 6.72 -15.78
CA VAL A 50 -13.03 7.24 -14.76
C VAL A 50 -13.24 6.50 -13.44
N SER A 51 -14.49 6.33 -13.00
CA SER A 51 -14.83 5.56 -11.79
C SER A 51 -14.36 4.11 -11.89
N GLY A 52 -14.51 3.47 -13.05
CA GLY A 52 -14.03 2.11 -13.32
C GLY A 52 -12.50 1.98 -13.16
N VAL A 53 -11.75 2.94 -13.70
CA VAL A 53 -10.28 2.97 -13.54
C VAL A 53 -9.88 3.12 -12.07
N PHE A 54 -10.57 4.00 -11.33
CA PHE A 54 -10.33 4.14 -9.89
C PHE A 54 -10.68 2.86 -9.12
N CYS A 55 -11.77 2.19 -9.48
CA CYS A 55 -12.17 0.91 -8.89
C CYS A 55 -11.09 -0.16 -9.09
N LEU A 56 -10.56 -0.30 -10.30
CA LEU A 56 -9.50 -1.25 -10.62
C LEU A 56 -8.21 -0.96 -9.83
N LYS A 57 -7.79 0.31 -9.76
CA LYS A 57 -6.61 0.70 -8.96
C LYS A 57 -6.82 0.41 -7.47
N ALA A 58 -7.98 0.75 -6.92
CA ALA A 58 -8.31 0.49 -5.52
C ALA A 58 -8.37 -1.02 -5.22
N HIS A 59 -8.91 -1.82 -6.15
CA HIS A 59 -8.98 -3.27 -6.02
C HIS A 59 -7.59 -3.91 -6.02
N ARG A 60 -6.70 -3.51 -6.94
CA ARG A 60 -5.30 -3.95 -6.95
C ARG A 60 -4.61 -3.63 -5.63
N LYS A 61 -4.74 -2.39 -5.15
CA LYS A 61 -4.17 -1.97 -3.86
C LYS A 61 -4.71 -2.82 -2.69
N LEU A 62 -5.99 -3.21 -2.75
CA LEU A 62 -6.59 -4.08 -1.73
C LEU A 62 -6.00 -5.50 -1.77
N ILE A 63 -5.80 -6.08 -2.95
CA ILE A 63 -5.16 -7.40 -3.12
C ILE A 63 -3.74 -7.35 -2.56
N ASP A 64 -2.94 -6.38 -2.98
CA ASP A 64 -1.55 -6.23 -2.54
C ASP A 64 -1.47 -6.05 -1.01
N SER A 65 -2.37 -5.24 -0.43
CA SER A 65 -2.41 -5.06 1.03
C SER A 65 -2.79 -6.36 1.76
N ARG A 66 -3.63 -7.21 1.16
CA ARG A 66 -3.97 -8.52 1.72
C ARG A 66 -2.80 -9.50 1.65
N LEU A 67 -2.02 -9.49 0.56
CA LEU A 67 -0.82 -10.31 0.44
C LEU A 67 0.20 -9.96 1.53
N ILE A 68 0.42 -8.66 1.76
CA ILE A 68 1.34 -8.20 2.80
C ILE A 68 0.84 -8.59 4.20
N THR A 69 -0.44 -8.33 4.51
CA THR A 69 -0.99 -8.64 5.84
C THR A 69 -1.23 -10.12 6.09
N GLY A 70 -1.36 -10.92 5.02
CA GLY A 70 -1.52 -12.38 5.12
C GLY A 70 -0.20 -13.14 5.33
N ASN A 71 0.94 -12.51 5.00
CA ASN A 71 2.27 -13.11 5.12
C ASN A 71 3.23 -12.15 5.85
N PRO A 72 2.96 -11.82 7.12
CA PRO A 72 3.80 -10.87 7.84
C PRO A 72 5.12 -11.51 8.27
N ILE A 73 6.23 -10.83 7.99
CA ILE A 73 7.53 -11.09 8.62
C ILE A 73 7.52 -10.46 9.99
N TYR A 74 7.06 -9.20 10.08
CA TYR A 74 6.97 -8.46 11.32
C TYR A 74 5.81 -7.45 11.28
N GLN A 75 5.17 -7.23 12.42
CA GLN A 75 4.09 -6.27 12.58
C GLN A 75 4.40 -5.31 13.71
N PHE A 76 4.32 -4.02 13.39
CA PHE A 76 4.41 -2.94 14.37
C PHE A 76 2.99 -2.48 14.70
N GLN A 77 2.66 -2.48 15.98
CA GLN A 77 1.37 -1.91 16.43
C GLN A 77 1.40 -0.38 16.38
N ILE A 78 2.58 0.20 16.62
CA ILE A 78 2.82 1.63 16.54
C ILE A 78 4.17 1.79 15.85
N ALA A 79 4.18 2.25 14.61
CA ALA A 79 5.39 2.61 13.88
C ALA A 79 5.47 4.12 13.77
N GLU A 80 6.60 4.68 14.14
CA GLU A 80 6.96 6.04 13.78
C GLU A 80 7.68 5.99 12.44
N ILE A 81 7.23 6.82 11.49
CA ILE A 81 7.76 6.82 10.15
C ILE A 81 8.65 8.04 9.98
N GLN A 82 9.88 7.80 9.58
CA GLN A 82 10.75 8.83 9.09
C GLN A 82 11.04 8.56 7.61
N GLU A 83 10.43 9.36 6.73
CA GLU A 83 10.68 9.29 5.30
C GLU A 83 11.47 10.51 4.86
N ASN A 84 12.73 10.29 4.47
CA ASN A 84 13.68 11.35 4.14
C ASN A 84 13.82 12.38 5.28
N GLN A 85 14.25 13.60 5.01
CA GLN A 85 14.53 14.63 6.03
C GLN A 85 13.30 15.27 6.70
N TRP A 86 12.09 14.88 6.34
CA TRP A 86 10.84 15.40 6.92
C TRP A 86 10.24 14.32 7.83
N SER A 87 10.48 14.46 9.14
CA SER A 87 9.91 13.56 10.14
C SER A 87 8.52 14.03 10.54
N GLU A 88 7.48 13.52 9.90
CA GLU A 88 6.18 13.42 10.55
C GLU A 88 6.17 12.11 11.33
N ILE A 89 6.18 12.23 12.66
CA ILE A 89 6.01 11.07 13.54
C ILE A 89 4.52 10.70 13.50
N GLU A 90 4.16 9.82 12.61
CA GLU A 90 2.80 9.29 12.52
C GLU A 90 2.75 7.93 13.22
N LYS A 91 1.92 7.83 14.27
CA LYS A 91 1.69 6.56 14.96
C LYS A 91 0.72 5.72 14.14
N VAL A 92 1.24 4.80 13.36
CA VAL A 92 0.45 3.99 12.43
C VAL A 92 0.85 2.52 12.51
N GLU A 93 -0.10 1.63 12.28
CA GLU A 93 0.21 0.20 12.14
C GLU A 93 1.07 -0.01 10.89
N ALA A 94 2.19 -0.71 11.03
CA ALA A 94 3.03 -1.12 9.92
C ALA A 94 3.19 -2.64 9.88
N THR A 95 3.12 -3.21 8.68
CA THR A 95 3.34 -4.63 8.43
C THR A 95 4.42 -4.79 7.39
N ILE A 96 5.47 -5.55 7.70
CA ILE A 96 6.55 -5.91 6.80
C ILE A 96 6.30 -7.32 6.30
N SER A 97 6.45 -7.53 5.00
CA SER A 97 6.42 -8.85 4.36
C SER A 97 7.46 -8.93 3.24
N TYR A 98 7.65 -10.13 2.68
CA TYR A 98 8.43 -10.32 1.45
C TYR A 98 7.93 -9.47 0.27
N PHE A 99 6.62 -9.25 0.20
CA PHE A 99 5.97 -8.52 -0.91
C PHE A 99 6.07 -6.99 -0.78
N GLY A 100 6.42 -6.50 0.41
CA GLY A 100 6.50 -5.06 0.66
C GLY A 100 6.20 -4.66 2.10
N ILE A 101 6.02 -3.36 2.28
CA ILE A 101 5.66 -2.74 3.55
C ILE A 101 4.31 -2.06 3.40
N LEU A 102 3.40 -2.33 4.32
CA LEU A 102 2.13 -1.63 4.46
C LEU A 102 2.16 -0.76 5.72
N ILE A 103 2.01 0.54 5.56
CA ILE A 103 2.01 1.52 6.64
C ILE A 103 0.71 2.29 6.57
N GLY A 104 -0.23 1.99 7.48
CA GLY A 104 -1.58 2.54 7.40
C GLY A 104 -2.23 2.29 6.04
N GLU A 105 -2.29 3.32 5.19
CA GLU A 105 -2.78 3.22 3.82
C GLU A 105 -1.65 3.23 2.76
N LYS A 106 -0.42 3.56 3.15
CA LYS A 106 0.72 3.62 2.23
C LYS A 106 1.24 2.21 1.98
N LEU A 107 1.34 1.84 0.73
CA LEU A 107 1.83 0.55 0.27
C LEU A 107 3.14 0.74 -0.49
N ILE A 108 4.20 0.10 -0.03
CA ILE A 108 5.50 0.04 -0.70
C ILE A 108 5.70 -1.40 -1.13
N LYS A 109 5.68 -1.65 -2.43
CA LYS A 109 5.86 -2.99 -2.99
C LYS A 109 7.33 -3.25 -3.27
N PHE A 110 7.79 -4.45 -2.95
CA PHE A 110 9.12 -4.91 -3.31
C PHE A 110 9.05 -5.80 -4.55
N ASN A 111 10.11 -5.79 -5.34
CA ASN A 111 10.27 -6.61 -6.54
C ASN A 111 9.17 -6.39 -7.61
N GLN A 112 8.50 -5.24 -7.58
CA GLN A 112 7.53 -4.80 -8.59
C GLN A 112 7.86 -3.38 -9.04
N ASP A 113 7.51 -3.06 -10.29
CA ASP A 113 7.70 -1.73 -10.89
C ASP A 113 9.15 -1.20 -10.83
N GLY A 114 10.13 -2.14 -10.82
CA GLY A 114 11.55 -1.81 -10.71
C GLY A 114 12.03 -1.45 -9.30
N ILE A 115 11.15 -1.47 -8.30
CA ILE A 115 11.50 -1.20 -6.91
C ILE A 115 12.08 -2.47 -6.28
N GLN A 116 13.30 -2.39 -5.77
CA GLN A 116 13.97 -3.48 -5.08
C GLN A 116 14.39 -3.03 -3.69
N VAL A 117 14.37 -3.95 -2.73
CA VAL A 117 15.06 -3.73 -1.45
C VAL A 117 16.55 -3.86 -1.71
N LYS A 118 17.31 -2.85 -1.33
CA LYS A 118 18.77 -2.79 -1.55
C LYS A 118 19.54 -3.18 -0.32
N ASP A 119 19.03 -2.76 0.84
CA ASP A 119 19.68 -2.97 2.12
C ASP A 119 18.68 -2.85 3.26
N ILE A 120 18.98 -3.46 4.40
CA ILE A 120 18.18 -3.41 5.62
C ILE A 120 19.13 -3.21 6.79
N GLU A 121 18.87 -2.20 7.60
CA GLU A 121 19.58 -1.92 8.83
C GLU A 121 18.68 -2.14 10.03
N ILE A 122 19.14 -2.89 10.99
CA ILE A 122 18.43 -3.15 12.24
C ILE A 122 19.24 -2.52 13.38
N GLY A 123 18.72 -1.42 13.92
CA GLY A 123 19.23 -0.76 15.11
C GLY A 123 18.50 -1.21 16.38
N GLU A 124 18.89 -0.66 17.52
CA GLU A 124 18.29 -0.96 18.83
C GLU A 124 16.81 -0.58 18.87
N ASP A 125 16.46 0.57 18.32
CA ASP A 125 15.12 1.19 18.37
C ASP A 125 14.38 1.20 17.04
N SER A 126 15.01 0.77 15.94
CA SER A 126 14.46 0.95 14.61
C SER A 126 14.94 -0.06 13.59
N ILE A 127 14.14 -0.24 12.54
CA ILE A 127 14.52 -0.97 11.33
C ILE A 127 14.41 0.00 10.16
N THR A 128 15.51 0.14 9.40
CA THR A 128 15.56 1.00 8.22
C THR A 128 15.65 0.14 6.96
N PHE A 129 14.72 0.35 6.05
CA PHE A 129 14.71 -0.27 4.74
C PHE A 129 15.20 0.73 3.70
N PHE A 130 16.19 0.32 2.92
CA PHE A 130 16.67 1.03 1.74
C PHE A 130 16.08 0.36 0.50
N TYR A 131 15.29 1.09 -0.26
CA TYR A 131 14.57 0.53 -1.41
C TYR A 131 14.50 1.55 -2.56
N GLY A 132 14.20 1.08 -3.74
CA GLY A 132 14.02 1.93 -4.92
C GLY A 132 14.52 1.27 -6.20
N PRO A 133 14.42 1.99 -7.33
CA PRO A 133 15.00 1.56 -8.59
C PRO A 133 16.54 1.62 -8.52
N LYS A 134 17.21 1.12 -9.56
CA LYS A 134 18.70 1.05 -9.58
C LYS A 134 19.35 2.41 -9.39
N GLU A 135 18.76 3.46 -9.91
CA GLU A 135 19.36 4.80 -10.03
C GLU A 135 19.30 5.62 -8.75
N TRP A 136 18.33 5.37 -7.88
CA TRP A 136 18.15 6.14 -6.64
C TRP A 136 17.59 5.27 -5.51
N THR A 137 17.80 5.70 -4.28
CA THR A 137 17.43 4.96 -3.08
C THR A 137 16.57 5.82 -2.17
N HIS A 138 15.42 5.30 -1.78
CA HIS A 138 14.63 5.81 -0.68
C HIS A 138 14.96 5.03 0.57
N ASN A 139 14.78 5.65 1.72
CA ASN A 139 14.80 4.97 2.99
C ASN A 139 13.49 5.18 3.74
N ILE A 140 13.13 4.20 4.54
CA ILE A 140 12.05 4.28 5.49
C ILE A 140 12.52 3.67 6.81
N ARG A 141 12.46 4.46 7.86
CA ARG A 141 12.81 4.05 9.21
C ARG A 141 11.52 3.79 9.99
N LEU A 142 11.41 2.59 10.54
CA LEU A 142 10.30 2.16 11.37
C LEU A 142 10.82 2.01 12.79
N LEU A 143 10.35 2.82 13.72
CA LEU A 143 10.68 2.69 15.12
C LEU A 143 9.98 1.46 15.69
N ARG A 144 10.71 0.65 16.43
CA ARG A 144 10.22 -0.55 17.09
C ARG A 144 10.18 -0.35 18.60
N PRO A 145 9.20 -0.94 19.30
CA PRO A 145 9.28 -1.02 20.74
C PRO A 145 10.49 -1.88 21.12
N ASP A 146 11.05 -1.59 22.28
CA ASP A 146 12.19 -2.26 22.88
C ASP A 146 12.08 -3.79 22.73
N THR A 147 13.08 -4.41 22.14
CA THR A 147 13.03 -5.84 21.82
C THR A 147 14.28 -6.51 22.39
N ASP A 148 14.07 -7.60 23.09
CA ASP A 148 15.12 -8.47 23.60
C ASP A 148 16.08 -8.91 22.47
N SER A 149 17.35 -9.10 22.81
CA SER A 149 18.41 -9.52 21.89
C SER A 149 18.11 -10.83 21.15
N VAL A 150 17.40 -11.76 21.81
CA VAL A 150 16.97 -13.03 21.20
C VAL A 150 15.94 -12.78 20.10
N ALA A 151 14.94 -11.94 20.36
CA ALA A 151 13.94 -11.57 19.37
C ALA A 151 14.55 -10.81 18.18
N LEU A 152 15.65 -10.09 18.40
CA LEU A 152 16.39 -9.42 17.35
C LEU A 152 17.06 -10.41 16.38
N LEU A 153 17.69 -11.44 16.92
CA LEU A 153 18.33 -12.49 16.11
C LEU A 153 17.29 -13.28 15.30
N GLU A 154 16.15 -13.65 15.91
CA GLU A 154 15.05 -14.31 15.19
C GLU A 154 14.52 -13.43 14.07
N LEU A 155 14.34 -12.14 14.32
CA LEU A 155 13.89 -11.18 13.30
C LEU A 155 14.88 -11.08 12.15
N THR A 156 16.18 -11.01 12.46
CA THR A 156 17.25 -10.94 11.45
C THR A 156 17.25 -12.19 10.56
N GLU A 157 17.19 -13.38 11.15
CA GLU A 157 17.13 -14.64 10.40
C GLU A 157 15.84 -14.75 9.56
N ARG A 158 14.72 -14.30 10.10
CA ARG A 158 13.45 -14.30 9.39
C ARG A 158 13.46 -13.34 8.19
N ILE A 159 13.97 -12.11 8.38
CA ILE A 159 14.12 -11.15 7.28
C ILE A 159 15.08 -11.72 6.22
N ARG A 160 16.22 -12.28 6.63
CA ARG A 160 17.18 -12.90 5.70
C ARG A 160 16.55 -14.06 4.93
N GLY A 161 15.85 -14.97 5.60
CA GLY A 161 15.20 -16.12 4.97
C GLY A 161 14.14 -15.72 3.95
N GLU A 162 13.35 -14.69 4.25
CA GLU A 162 12.25 -14.25 3.41
C GLU A 162 12.68 -13.28 2.29
N THR A 163 13.66 -12.41 2.53
CA THR A 163 14.07 -11.40 1.55
C THR A 163 15.33 -11.78 0.77
N GLY A 164 16.10 -12.72 1.25
CA GLY A 164 17.43 -13.04 0.72
C GLY A 164 18.52 -11.99 1.05
N ILE A 165 18.16 -10.94 1.79
CA ILE A 165 19.06 -9.84 2.18
C ILE A 165 19.50 -10.08 3.63
N THR A 166 20.80 -10.09 3.88
CA THR A 166 21.33 -10.15 5.25
C THR A 166 21.29 -8.75 5.85
N PRO A 167 20.44 -8.51 6.86
CA PRO A 167 20.37 -7.20 7.51
C PRO A 167 21.68 -6.85 8.20
N ARG A 168 22.06 -5.56 8.18
CA ARG A 168 23.17 -5.04 8.98
C ARG A 168 22.68 -4.70 10.37
N LEU A 169 23.32 -5.27 11.40
CA LEU A 169 23.04 -4.96 12.79
C LEU A 169 23.86 -3.74 13.22
N LEU A 170 23.17 -2.66 13.59
CA LEU A 170 23.75 -1.44 14.14
C LEU A 170 23.52 -1.43 15.66
N LEU A 171 24.17 -2.37 16.36
CA LEU A 171 24.15 -2.40 17.82
C LEU A 171 25.25 -1.46 18.32
N LYS A 172 24.96 -0.63 19.33
CA LYS A 172 26.02 0.08 20.06
C LYS A 172 26.84 -0.98 20.78
N GLU A 173 28.13 -1.01 20.48
CA GLU A 173 29.07 -1.70 21.38
C GLU A 173 28.98 -1.01 22.74
N TRP A 174 28.59 -1.78 23.75
CA TRP A 174 28.67 -1.34 25.14
C TRP A 174 30.16 -1.42 25.53
N ASP A 175 30.82 -0.25 25.53
CA ASP A 175 32.13 -0.09 26.21
C ASP A 175 31.94 -0.04 27.72
#